data_d6eea04f7797b2b215a723e946c89e2f
#
_entry.id   d6eea04f7797b2b215a723e946c89e2f
#
_cell.length_a   1.000
_cell.length_b   1.000
_cell.length_c   1.000
_cell.angle_alpha   90.00
_cell.angle_beta   90.00
_cell.angle_gamma   90.00
#
_symmetry.space_group_name_H-M   'P 1'
#
loop_
_entity.id
_entity.type
_entity.pdbx_description
1 polymer ?
#
loop_
_entity_poly.entity_id
_entity_poly.type
_entity_poly.pdbx_seq_one_letter_code
_entity_poly.pdbx_strand_id
1 'polypeptide(L)'
;MLTVTEWYLICQQIFLMEELFRLVRDENDIDKALSMIRSGYMLEPSYKDQYNCSLLFHAVYRKSLELVKTLVEKGFDVNDRLPDGATPLMSAAKNNVIDIAEYLLENGAELDACDEEGWTALMTSASFKHFDMMRFLVEKGANIHARANWGYTVLFYAVIKGSLADVRYLVDKGADANDKNDGDRTVLMDAVTRNDPEMVRFLIERGADVKIRTTENNCCVLGEAARWANAEIVQLLIEHGADVNNVDTMGMTPLLYAATHDNVEAAQMLIENGANLEARERYK
;
A
#
# COMPACT_ATOMS: atom_id res chain seq x y z
N MET A 1 6.91 -8.80 -48.06
CA MET A 1 5.98 -7.70 -48.40
C MET A 1 4.58 -8.21 -48.12
N LEU A 2 3.81 -7.51 -47.31
CA LEU A 2 2.40 -7.85 -47.06
C LEU A 2 1.60 -7.63 -48.38
N THR A 3 0.61 -8.46 -48.62
CA THR A 3 -0.33 -8.27 -49.73
C THR A 3 -1.30 -7.11 -49.43
N VAL A 4 -1.95 -6.55 -50.44
CA VAL A 4 -2.94 -5.48 -50.27
C VAL A 4 -4.09 -5.91 -49.35
N THR A 5 -4.48 -7.18 -49.41
CA THR A 5 -5.51 -7.78 -48.56
C THR A 5 -5.07 -7.88 -47.09
N GLU A 6 -3.83 -8.26 -46.83
CA GLU A 6 -3.28 -8.28 -45.46
C GLU A 6 -3.18 -6.87 -44.87
N TRP A 7 -2.72 -5.89 -45.67
CA TRP A 7 -2.71 -4.49 -45.28
C TRP A 7 -4.11 -3.96 -44.93
N TYR A 8 -5.12 -4.29 -45.73
CA TYR A 8 -6.49 -3.88 -45.50
C TYR A 8 -7.05 -4.46 -44.19
N LEU A 9 -6.79 -5.74 -43.89
CA LEU A 9 -7.20 -6.40 -42.65
C LEU A 9 -6.53 -5.78 -41.42
N ILE A 10 -5.23 -5.49 -41.49
CA ILE A 10 -4.50 -4.82 -40.43
C ILE A 10 -5.08 -3.43 -40.14
N CYS A 11 -5.33 -2.62 -41.16
CA CYS A 11 -5.94 -1.30 -40.99
C CYS A 11 -7.35 -1.38 -40.38
N GLN A 12 -8.15 -2.37 -40.75
CA GLN A 12 -9.47 -2.59 -40.14
C GLN A 12 -9.36 -2.98 -38.68
N GLN A 13 -8.38 -3.83 -38.28
CA GLN A 13 -8.14 -4.22 -36.91
C GLN A 13 -7.71 -3.01 -36.04
N ILE A 14 -6.77 -2.22 -36.55
CA ILE A 14 -6.31 -1.02 -35.84
C ILE A 14 -7.48 -0.06 -35.59
N PHE A 15 -8.26 0.24 -36.66
CA PHE A 15 -9.43 1.11 -36.55
C PHE A 15 -10.46 0.60 -35.53
N LEU A 16 -10.69 -0.72 -35.51
CA LEU A 16 -11.59 -1.36 -34.55
C LEU A 16 -11.08 -1.20 -33.12
N MET A 17 -9.80 -1.44 -32.88
CA MET A 17 -9.21 -1.32 -31.56
C MET A 17 -9.27 0.14 -31.07
N GLU A 18 -8.93 1.12 -31.92
CA GLU A 18 -9.04 2.53 -31.57
C GLU A 18 -10.49 2.94 -31.21
N GLU A 19 -11.47 2.43 -31.97
CA GLU A 19 -12.89 2.69 -31.69
C GLU A 19 -13.31 2.04 -30.35
N LEU A 20 -12.85 0.83 -30.03
CA LEU A 20 -13.11 0.18 -28.75
C LEU A 20 -12.46 0.96 -27.60
N PHE A 21 -11.22 1.41 -27.75
CA PHE A 21 -10.58 2.28 -26.75
C PHE A 21 -11.36 3.58 -26.55
N ARG A 22 -11.81 4.21 -27.63
CA ARG A 22 -12.63 5.43 -27.55
C ARG A 22 -13.92 5.19 -26.77
N LEU A 23 -14.64 4.12 -27.07
CA LEU A 23 -15.89 3.77 -26.39
C LEU A 23 -15.67 3.49 -24.92
N VAL A 24 -14.66 2.70 -24.56
CA VAL A 24 -14.42 2.28 -23.18
C VAL A 24 -13.75 3.39 -22.38
N ARG A 25 -12.68 4.00 -22.91
CA ARG A 25 -11.87 4.99 -22.20
C ARG A 25 -12.51 6.37 -22.16
N ASP A 26 -13.02 6.86 -23.28
CA ASP A 26 -13.43 8.25 -23.40
C ASP A 26 -14.95 8.43 -23.22
N GLU A 27 -15.75 7.62 -23.86
CA GLU A 27 -17.21 7.74 -23.86
C GLU A 27 -17.88 6.94 -22.75
N ASN A 28 -17.21 5.94 -22.18
CA ASN A 28 -17.78 5.01 -21.20
C ASN A 28 -19.03 4.27 -21.71
N ASP A 29 -19.08 4.01 -23.01
CA ASP A 29 -20.18 3.27 -23.65
C ASP A 29 -19.87 1.77 -23.70
N ILE A 30 -19.99 1.13 -22.57
CA ILE A 30 -19.66 -0.28 -22.39
C ILE A 30 -20.58 -1.18 -23.20
N ASP A 31 -21.88 -0.84 -23.29
CA ASP A 31 -22.86 -1.65 -24.03
C ASP A 31 -22.53 -1.70 -25.53
N LYS A 32 -22.17 -0.56 -26.11
CA LYS A 32 -21.75 -0.49 -27.49
C LYS A 32 -20.45 -1.23 -27.72
N ALA A 33 -19.47 -1.10 -26.82
CA ALA A 33 -18.22 -1.85 -26.89
C ALA A 33 -18.47 -3.37 -26.85
N LEU A 34 -19.30 -3.85 -25.92
CA LEU A 34 -19.70 -5.26 -25.83
C LEU A 34 -20.41 -5.73 -27.09
N SER A 35 -21.33 -4.94 -27.64
CA SER A 35 -22.03 -5.25 -28.88
C SER A 35 -21.05 -5.41 -30.04
N MET A 36 -20.09 -4.51 -30.17
CA MET A 36 -19.03 -4.59 -31.19
C MET A 36 -18.19 -5.86 -31.03
N ILE A 37 -17.73 -6.16 -29.79
CA ILE A 37 -16.93 -7.37 -29.54
C ILE A 37 -17.71 -8.65 -29.88
N ARG A 38 -18.99 -8.70 -29.56
CA ARG A 38 -19.88 -9.86 -29.82
C ARG A 38 -20.28 -10.02 -31.27
N SER A 39 -20.19 -8.99 -32.09
CA SER A 39 -20.48 -9.08 -33.55
C SER A 39 -19.44 -9.88 -34.33
N GLY A 40 -18.42 -10.42 -33.64
CA GLY A 40 -17.48 -11.38 -34.23
C GLY A 40 -16.22 -10.77 -34.83
N TYR A 41 -15.94 -9.50 -34.56
CA TYR A 41 -14.67 -8.92 -34.95
C TYR A 41 -13.49 -9.60 -34.26
N MET A 42 -12.39 -9.81 -34.98
CA MET A 42 -11.13 -10.27 -34.41
C MET A 42 -10.48 -9.14 -33.62
N LEU A 43 -10.31 -9.35 -32.32
CA LEU A 43 -9.57 -8.43 -31.46
C LEU A 43 -8.07 -8.75 -31.52
N GLU A 44 -7.25 -7.72 -31.28
CA GLU A 44 -5.81 -7.88 -31.13
C GLU A 44 -5.48 -7.64 -29.63
N PRO A 45 -5.35 -8.72 -28.82
CA PRO A 45 -5.14 -8.59 -27.38
C PRO A 45 -3.84 -7.87 -26.99
N SER A 46 -2.82 -7.91 -27.88
CA SER A 46 -1.54 -7.24 -27.66
C SER A 46 -1.57 -5.75 -28.00
N TYR A 47 -2.68 -5.25 -28.60
CA TYR A 47 -2.80 -3.84 -28.96
C TYR A 47 -2.95 -2.98 -27.71
N LYS A 48 -2.13 -1.92 -27.64
CA LYS A 48 -2.11 -0.96 -26.54
C LYS A 48 -2.34 0.46 -27.06
N ASP A 49 -2.94 1.29 -26.24
CA ASP A 49 -3.17 2.70 -26.56
C ASP A 49 -1.86 3.53 -26.45
N GLN A 50 -1.99 4.83 -26.68
CA GLN A 50 -0.88 5.79 -26.58
C GLN A 50 -0.20 5.87 -25.19
N TYR A 51 -0.83 5.33 -24.16
CA TYR A 51 -0.29 5.23 -22.79
C TYR A 51 0.27 3.84 -22.50
N ASN A 52 0.43 3.00 -23.51
CA ASN A 52 0.84 1.60 -23.40
C ASN A 52 -0.08 0.75 -22.51
N CYS A 53 -1.36 1.09 -22.49
CA CYS A 53 -2.38 0.46 -21.67
C CYS A 53 -3.25 -0.44 -22.56
N SER A 54 -3.51 -1.69 -22.16
CA SER A 54 -4.43 -2.57 -22.87
C SER A 54 -5.90 -2.26 -22.57
N LEU A 55 -6.80 -2.75 -23.42
CA LEU A 55 -8.24 -2.56 -23.22
C LEU A 55 -8.73 -3.20 -21.91
N LEU A 56 -8.06 -4.26 -21.45
CA LEU A 56 -8.38 -4.91 -20.17
C LEU A 56 -8.22 -3.96 -18.97
N PHE A 57 -7.16 -3.14 -18.93
CA PHE A 57 -7.00 -2.14 -17.87
C PHE A 57 -8.12 -1.12 -17.87
N HIS A 58 -8.55 -0.66 -19.05
CA HIS A 58 -9.67 0.27 -19.13
C HIS A 58 -10.98 -0.38 -18.67
N ALA A 59 -11.21 -1.65 -18.99
CA ALA A 59 -12.37 -2.40 -18.52
C ALA A 59 -12.40 -2.52 -16.97
N VAL A 60 -11.24 -2.81 -16.35
CA VAL A 60 -11.09 -2.82 -14.89
C VAL A 60 -11.34 -1.43 -14.30
N TYR A 61 -10.77 -0.39 -14.89
CA TYR A 61 -10.98 0.99 -14.45
C TYR A 61 -12.45 1.42 -14.52
N ARG A 62 -13.16 0.98 -15.57
CA ARG A 62 -14.61 1.21 -15.74
C ARG A 62 -15.47 0.33 -14.84
N LYS A 63 -14.86 -0.57 -14.07
CA LYS A 63 -15.53 -1.50 -13.14
C LYS A 63 -16.57 -2.41 -13.83
N SER A 64 -16.34 -2.73 -15.10
CA SER A 64 -17.25 -3.57 -15.87
C SER A 64 -16.79 -5.02 -15.87
N LEU A 65 -17.30 -5.83 -14.95
CA LEU A 65 -17.01 -7.26 -14.88
C LEU A 65 -17.36 -7.98 -16.18
N GLU A 66 -18.48 -7.60 -16.83
CA GLU A 66 -18.91 -8.22 -18.09
C GLU A 66 -17.91 -7.98 -19.21
N LEU A 67 -17.39 -6.75 -19.31
CA LEU A 67 -16.36 -6.41 -20.30
C LEU A 67 -15.05 -7.14 -19.98
N VAL A 68 -14.62 -7.17 -18.73
CA VAL A 68 -13.43 -7.91 -18.28
C VAL A 68 -13.55 -9.38 -18.68
N LYS A 69 -14.68 -10.04 -18.37
CA LYS A 69 -14.93 -11.44 -18.76
C LYS A 69 -14.81 -11.64 -20.26
N THR A 70 -15.50 -10.78 -21.02
CA THR A 70 -15.50 -10.87 -22.49
C THR A 70 -14.08 -10.71 -23.06
N LEU A 71 -13.27 -9.79 -22.54
CA LEU A 71 -11.89 -9.58 -23.00
C LEU A 71 -10.97 -10.75 -22.64
N VAL A 72 -11.06 -11.29 -21.44
CA VAL A 72 -10.26 -12.46 -21.02
C VAL A 72 -10.61 -13.68 -21.86
N GLU A 73 -11.90 -13.94 -22.13
CA GLU A 73 -12.36 -14.99 -23.05
C GLU A 73 -11.84 -14.80 -24.50
N LYS A 74 -11.54 -13.57 -24.89
CA LYS A 74 -10.93 -13.23 -26.20
C LYS A 74 -9.39 -13.28 -26.16
N GLY A 75 -8.78 -13.72 -25.07
CA GLY A 75 -7.34 -13.94 -24.95
C GLY A 75 -6.52 -12.76 -24.47
N PHE A 76 -7.16 -11.73 -23.89
CA PHE A 76 -6.40 -10.68 -23.20
C PHE A 76 -5.72 -11.25 -21.97
N ASP A 77 -4.45 -10.89 -21.78
CA ASP A 77 -3.61 -11.40 -20.70
C ASP A 77 -4.00 -10.77 -19.36
N VAL A 78 -4.42 -11.59 -18.40
CA VAL A 78 -4.75 -11.17 -17.03
C VAL A 78 -3.53 -10.70 -16.25
N ASN A 79 -2.32 -11.02 -16.74
CA ASN A 79 -1.03 -10.62 -16.17
C ASN A 79 -0.32 -9.54 -17.00
N ASP A 80 -1.04 -8.89 -17.93
CA ASP A 80 -0.49 -7.75 -18.67
C ASP A 80 0.03 -6.67 -17.72
N ARG A 81 0.98 -5.86 -18.21
CA ARG A 81 1.64 -4.85 -17.38
C ARG A 81 1.59 -3.47 -18.01
N LEU A 82 1.31 -2.48 -17.16
CA LEU A 82 1.52 -1.06 -17.46
C LEU A 82 3.03 -0.74 -17.49
N PRO A 83 3.43 0.44 -18.00
CA PRO A 83 4.83 0.85 -18.01
C PRO A 83 5.53 0.89 -16.66
N ASP A 84 4.79 1.09 -15.57
CA ASP A 84 5.27 1.05 -14.19
C ASP A 84 5.26 -0.36 -13.58
N GLY A 85 4.93 -1.37 -14.38
CA GLY A 85 4.84 -2.77 -13.94
C GLY A 85 3.52 -3.16 -13.28
N ALA A 86 2.58 -2.24 -13.10
CA ALA A 86 1.29 -2.52 -12.45
C ALA A 86 0.45 -3.52 -13.27
N THR A 87 -0.26 -4.43 -12.57
CA THR A 87 -1.09 -5.48 -13.15
C THR A 87 -2.59 -5.12 -13.12
N PRO A 88 -3.44 -5.81 -13.91
CA PRO A 88 -4.89 -5.67 -13.82
C PRO A 88 -5.43 -5.94 -12.40
N LEU A 89 -4.84 -6.90 -11.66
CA LEU A 89 -5.22 -7.19 -10.27
C LEU A 89 -4.91 -6.00 -9.34
N MET A 90 -3.76 -5.34 -9.51
CA MET A 90 -3.44 -4.11 -8.77
C MET A 90 -4.42 -2.98 -9.11
N SER A 91 -4.81 -2.87 -10.37
CA SER A 91 -5.84 -1.91 -10.80
C SER A 91 -7.20 -2.21 -10.18
N ALA A 92 -7.59 -3.48 -10.08
CA ALA A 92 -8.82 -3.90 -9.37
C ALA A 92 -8.74 -3.57 -7.87
N ALA A 93 -7.58 -3.80 -7.24
CA ALA A 93 -7.34 -3.44 -5.84
C ALA A 93 -7.41 -1.92 -5.59
N LYS A 94 -6.82 -1.12 -6.47
CA LYS A 94 -6.86 0.34 -6.43
C LYS A 94 -8.28 0.91 -6.58
N ASN A 95 -9.13 0.25 -7.36
CA ASN A 95 -10.50 0.67 -7.65
C ASN A 95 -11.56 0.00 -6.76
N ASN A 96 -11.15 -0.88 -5.84
CA ASN A 96 -11.99 -1.63 -4.92
C ASN A 96 -13.09 -2.45 -5.62
N VAL A 97 -12.72 -3.22 -6.67
CA VAL A 97 -13.65 -4.07 -7.44
C VAL A 97 -13.34 -5.53 -7.17
N ILE A 98 -13.91 -6.06 -6.10
CA ILE A 98 -13.62 -7.42 -5.57
C ILE A 98 -14.05 -8.50 -6.57
N ASP A 99 -15.19 -8.34 -7.21
CA ASP A 99 -15.72 -9.27 -8.21
C ASP A 99 -14.80 -9.40 -9.43
N ILE A 100 -14.20 -8.29 -9.87
CA ILE A 100 -13.19 -8.30 -10.94
C ILE A 100 -11.90 -8.94 -10.44
N ALA A 101 -11.43 -8.59 -9.24
CA ALA A 101 -10.24 -9.21 -8.65
C ALA A 101 -10.39 -10.72 -8.52
N GLU A 102 -11.55 -11.20 -8.06
CA GLU A 102 -11.86 -12.63 -7.98
C GLU A 102 -11.80 -13.29 -9.33
N TYR A 103 -12.48 -12.72 -10.33
CA TYR A 103 -12.46 -13.27 -11.69
C TYR A 103 -11.04 -13.30 -12.29
N LEU A 104 -10.24 -12.25 -12.10
CA LEU A 104 -8.85 -12.24 -12.56
C LEU A 104 -8.03 -13.37 -11.91
N LEU A 105 -8.18 -13.58 -10.60
CA LEU A 105 -7.48 -14.66 -9.88
C LEU A 105 -7.93 -16.05 -10.34
N GLU A 106 -9.22 -16.26 -10.58
CA GLU A 106 -9.75 -17.52 -11.13
C GLU A 106 -9.22 -17.82 -12.54
N ASN A 107 -8.80 -16.78 -13.29
CA ASN A 107 -8.23 -16.92 -14.63
C ASN A 107 -6.70 -16.81 -14.65
N GLY A 108 -6.02 -16.99 -13.50
CA GLY A 108 -4.58 -17.12 -13.42
C GLY A 108 -3.82 -15.81 -13.22
N ALA A 109 -4.47 -14.76 -12.72
CA ALA A 109 -3.74 -13.57 -12.31
C ALA A 109 -2.78 -13.91 -11.15
N GLU A 110 -1.54 -13.44 -11.25
CA GLU A 110 -0.51 -13.62 -10.23
C GLU A 110 -0.84 -12.75 -8.99
N LEU A 111 -1.22 -13.43 -7.88
CA LEU A 111 -1.69 -12.77 -6.65
C LEU A 111 -0.64 -11.82 -6.05
N ASP A 112 0.62 -12.25 -6.05
CA ASP A 112 1.74 -11.53 -5.44
C ASP A 112 2.65 -10.86 -6.47
N ALA A 113 2.18 -10.66 -7.71
CA ALA A 113 2.90 -9.84 -8.66
C ALA A 113 3.20 -8.46 -8.07
N CYS A 114 4.40 -7.94 -8.33
CA CYS A 114 4.78 -6.60 -7.91
C CYS A 114 5.07 -5.70 -9.12
N ASP A 115 4.85 -4.41 -8.96
CA ASP A 115 5.25 -3.37 -9.88
C ASP A 115 6.75 -3.03 -9.75
N GLU A 116 7.24 -2.01 -10.46
CA GLU A 116 8.65 -1.58 -10.41
C GLU A 116 9.06 -1.02 -9.05
N GLU A 117 8.11 -0.56 -8.23
CA GLU A 117 8.33 -0.10 -6.86
C GLU A 117 8.18 -1.21 -5.82
N GLY A 118 7.92 -2.45 -6.24
CA GLY A 118 7.71 -3.60 -5.36
C GLY A 118 6.32 -3.65 -4.73
N TRP A 119 5.36 -2.83 -5.18
CA TRP A 119 4.00 -2.85 -4.68
C TRP A 119 3.24 -4.06 -5.17
N THR A 120 2.48 -4.70 -4.28
CA THR A 120 1.54 -5.77 -4.60
C THR A 120 0.09 -5.24 -4.61
N ALA A 121 -0.84 -6.03 -5.14
CA ALA A 121 -2.27 -5.72 -5.04
C ALA A 121 -2.74 -5.54 -3.58
N LEU A 122 -2.17 -6.34 -2.66
CA LEU A 122 -2.46 -6.25 -1.23
C LEU A 122 -2.03 -4.90 -0.64
N MET A 123 -0.82 -4.44 -0.92
CA MET A 123 -0.32 -3.13 -0.47
C MET A 123 -1.12 -1.98 -1.09
N THR A 124 -1.44 -2.10 -2.37
CA THR A 124 -2.28 -1.13 -3.08
C THR A 124 -3.63 -0.98 -2.39
N SER A 125 -4.31 -2.08 -2.07
CA SER A 125 -5.61 -2.03 -1.39
C SER A 125 -5.56 -1.29 -0.05
N ALA A 126 -4.56 -1.59 0.78
CA ALA A 126 -4.36 -0.96 2.09
C ALA A 126 -4.05 0.55 1.96
N SER A 127 -3.16 0.92 1.01
CA SER A 127 -2.79 2.32 0.78
C SER A 127 -3.97 3.18 0.32
N PHE A 128 -4.87 2.61 -0.47
CA PHE A 128 -6.11 3.28 -0.92
C PHE A 128 -7.28 3.15 0.06
N LYS A 129 -7.06 2.57 1.26
CA LYS A 129 -8.06 2.35 2.32
C LYS A 129 -9.19 1.41 1.91
N HIS A 130 -8.92 0.49 0.99
CA HIS A 130 -9.87 -0.52 0.54
C HIS A 130 -9.72 -1.80 1.38
N PHE A 131 -10.07 -1.72 2.66
CA PHE A 131 -9.79 -2.78 3.63
C PHE A 131 -10.61 -4.07 3.39
N ASP A 132 -11.77 -3.99 2.75
CA ASP A 132 -12.49 -5.20 2.33
C ASP A 132 -11.75 -5.93 1.21
N MET A 133 -11.19 -5.21 0.25
CA MET A 133 -10.28 -5.76 -0.78
C MET A 133 -9.01 -6.34 -0.14
N MET A 134 -8.42 -5.64 0.83
CA MET A 134 -7.25 -6.12 1.56
C MET A 134 -7.56 -7.48 2.23
N ARG A 135 -8.69 -7.59 2.93
CA ARG A 135 -9.11 -8.84 3.58
C ARG A 135 -9.34 -9.95 2.56
N PHE A 136 -10.03 -9.63 1.47
CA PHE A 136 -10.24 -10.56 0.37
C PHE A 136 -8.93 -11.12 -0.17
N LEU A 137 -7.93 -10.27 -0.46
CA LEU A 137 -6.63 -10.71 -0.95
C LEU A 137 -5.87 -11.57 0.06
N VAL A 138 -5.91 -11.22 1.35
CA VAL A 138 -5.32 -12.04 2.43
C VAL A 138 -6.01 -13.41 2.50
N GLU A 139 -7.33 -13.48 2.36
CA GLU A 139 -8.09 -14.74 2.34
C GLU A 139 -7.78 -15.61 1.12
N LYS A 140 -7.44 -14.98 -0.01
CA LYS A 140 -6.93 -15.68 -1.21
C LYS A 140 -5.45 -16.13 -1.06
N GLY A 141 -4.79 -15.80 0.06
CA GLY A 141 -3.43 -16.24 0.37
C GLY A 141 -2.32 -15.28 -0.05
N ALA A 142 -2.63 -13.99 -0.25
CA ALA A 142 -1.63 -12.99 -0.58
C ALA A 142 -0.52 -12.91 0.49
N ASN A 143 0.72 -12.71 0.04
CA ASN A 143 1.88 -12.63 0.90
C ASN A 143 1.87 -11.34 1.73
N ILE A 144 1.48 -11.44 3.01
CA ILE A 144 1.47 -10.33 3.97
C ILE A 144 2.86 -9.82 4.36
N HIS A 145 3.92 -10.59 4.06
CA HIS A 145 5.31 -10.23 4.34
C HIS A 145 6.03 -9.63 3.12
N ALA A 146 5.32 -9.46 1.99
CA ALA A 146 5.89 -8.79 0.83
C ALA A 146 6.40 -7.39 1.21
N ARG A 147 7.51 -6.96 0.62
CA ARG A 147 8.16 -5.68 0.91
C ARG A 147 8.26 -4.86 -0.37
N ALA A 148 7.69 -3.68 -0.38
CA ALA A 148 7.92 -2.68 -1.41
C ALA A 148 9.32 -2.05 -1.27
N ASN A 149 9.72 -1.20 -2.22
CA ASN A 149 10.92 -0.38 -2.10
C ASN A 149 10.89 0.38 -0.76
N TRP A 150 12.08 0.60 -0.19
CA TRP A 150 12.26 1.15 1.17
C TRP A 150 11.77 0.23 2.30
N GLY A 151 11.40 -1.03 1.99
CA GLY A 151 11.07 -2.05 2.98
C GLY A 151 9.67 -1.96 3.60
N TYR A 152 8.74 -1.20 3.02
CA TYR A 152 7.38 -1.10 3.54
C TYR A 152 6.56 -2.36 3.25
N THR A 153 5.83 -2.85 4.27
CA THR A 153 4.88 -3.97 4.17
C THR A 153 3.43 -3.47 4.18
N VAL A 154 2.47 -4.35 3.91
CA VAL A 154 1.04 -4.02 4.03
C VAL A 154 0.68 -3.50 5.42
N LEU A 155 1.36 -3.97 6.49
CA LEU A 155 1.09 -3.55 7.86
C LEU A 155 1.39 -2.06 8.07
N PHE A 156 2.45 -1.52 7.46
CA PHE A 156 2.72 -0.07 7.49
C PHE A 156 1.55 0.74 6.92
N TYR A 157 1.03 0.34 5.76
CA TYR A 157 -0.10 1.04 5.15
C TYR A 157 -1.37 0.93 5.99
N ALA A 158 -1.61 -0.24 6.61
CA ALA A 158 -2.73 -0.42 7.52
C ALA A 158 -2.59 0.43 8.79
N VAL A 159 -1.39 0.53 9.37
CA VAL A 159 -1.11 1.41 10.52
C VAL A 159 -1.28 2.87 10.13
N ILE A 160 -0.78 3.31 8.97
CA ILE A 160 -0.84 4.73 8.56
C ILE A 160 -2.25 5.14 8.12
N LYS A 161 -3.02 4.27 7.47
CA LYS A 161 -4.27 4.61 6.77
C LYS A 161 -5.52 3.97 7.35
N GLY A 162 -5.36 2.81 8.01
CA GLY A 162 -6.45 1.95 8.48
C GLY A 162 -6.94 2.26 9.89
N SER A 163 -7.80 1.41 10.36
CA SER A 163 -8.30 1.36 11.73
C SER A 163 -7.54 0.31 12.56
N LEU A 164 -7.68 0.37 13.87
CA LEU A 164 -7.17 -0.68 14.76
C LEU A 164 -7.69 -2.06 14.36
N ALA A 165 -8.93 -2.17 13.89
CA ALA A 165 -9.51 -3.44 13.45
C ALA A 165 -8.78 -4.04 12.23
N ASP A 166 -8.31 -3.18 11.31
CA ASP A 166 -7.56 -3.62 10.13
C ASP A 166 -6.14 -4.06 10.48
N VAL A 167 -5.48 -3.33 11.37
CA VAL A 167 -4.16 -3.69 11.91
C VAL A 167 -4.25 -5.00 12.69
N ARG A 168 -5.25 -5.13 13.56
CA ARG A 168 -5.51 -6.36 14.31
C ARG A 168 -5.70 -7.56 13.38
N TYR A 169 -6.49 -7.39 12.32
CA TYR A 169 -6.72 -8.45 11.35
C TYR A 169 -5.41 -8.94 10.71
N LEU A 170 -4.55 -8.01 10.25
CA LEU A 170 -3.27 -8.37 9.64
C LEU A 170 -2.33 -9.08 10.62
N VAL A 171 -2.23 -8.56 11.86
CA VAL A 171 -1.38 -9.17 12.90
C VAL A 171 -1.92 -10.55 13.30
N ASP A 172 -3.24 -10.74 13.41
CA ASP A 172 -3.87 -12.05 13.67
C ASP A 172 -3.66 -13.04 12.51
N LYS A 173 -3.44 -12.52 11.27
CA LYS A 173 -3.07 -13.31 10.09
C LYS A 173 -1.56 -13.54 9.95
N GLY A 174 -0.75 -13.03 10.90
CA GLY A 174 0.67 -13.28 10.99
C GLY A 174 1.58 -12.13 10.55
N ALA A 175 1.06 -10.93 10.29
CA ALA A 175 1.93 -9.77 10.09
C ALA A 175 2.75 -9.50 11.34
N ASP A 176 4.03 -9.15 11.15
CA ASP A 176 4.97 -8.95 12.27
C ASP A 176 4.81 -7.55 12.86
N ALA A 177 4.42 -7.47 14.15
CA ALA A 177 4.33 -6.21 14.89
C ALA A 177 5.70 -5.48 15.01
N ASN A 178 6.80 -6.17 14.69
CA ASN A 178 8.16 -5.63 14.61
C ASN A 178 8.60 -5.30 13.19
N ASP A 179 7.68 -5.30 12.22
CA ASP A 179 8.02 -4.88 10.87
C ASP A 179 8.69 -3.51 10.89
N LYS A 180 9.77 -3.41 10.14
CA LYS A 180 10.57 -2.20 9.99
C LYS A 180 10.95 -1.98 8.53
N ASN A 181 11.00 -0.72 8.12
CA ASN A 181 11.48 -0.35 6.82
C ASN A 181 13.03 -0.38 6.75
N ASP A 182 13.61 -0.03 5.61
CA ASP A 182 15.07 -0.09 5.41
C ASP A 182 15.86 0.93 6.24
N GLY A 183 15.20 1.94 6.81
CA GLY A 183 15.75 2.88 7.80
C GLY A 183 15.53 2.48 9.26
N ASP A 184 15.13 1.22 9.51
CA ASP A 184 14.75 0.69 10.83
C ASP A 184 13.58 1.43 11.51
N ARG A 185 12.81 2.25 10.76
CA ARG A 185 11.57 2.81 11.26
C ARG A 185 10.52 1.70 11.39
N THR A 186 9.91 1.55 12.57
CA THR A 186 8.96 0.46 12.84
C THR A 186 7.50 0.91 12.66
N VAL A 187 6.60 -0.05 12.50
CA VAL A 187 5.15 0.20 12.51
C VAL A 187 4.68 0.83 13.82
N LEU A 188 5.35 0.53 14.96
CA LEU A 188 5.08 1.18 16.24
C LEU A 188 5.40 2.68 16.21
N MET A 189 6.48 3.10 15.57
CA MET A 189 6.81 4.52 15.39
C MET A 189 5.74 5.26 14.58
N ASP A 190 5.17 4.61 13.55
CA ASP A 190 4.09 5.20 12.77
C ASP A 190 2.78 5.29 13.56
N ALA A 191 2.46 4.30 14.40
CA ALA A 191 1.31 4.36 15.31
C ALA A 191 1.44 5.52 16.33
N VAL A 192 2.64 5.73 16.86
CA VAL A 192 2.97 6.87 17.75
C VAL A 192 2.78 8.20 17.01
N THR A 193 3.29 8.33 15.79
CA THR A 193 3.13 9.55 14.98
C THR A 193 1.67 9.85 14.65
N ARG A 194 0.81 8.82 14.54
CA ARG A 194 -0.65 8.97 14.41
C ARG A 194 -1.33 9.45 15.68
N ASN A 195 -0.63 9.41 16.81
CA ASN A 195 -1.16 9.71 18.12
C ASN A 195 -2.41 8.86 18.49
N ASP A 196 -2.33 7.55 18.22
CA ASP A 196 -3.40 6.56 18.46
C ASP A 196 -3.00 5.61 19.60
N PRO A 197 -3.40 5.90 20.86
CA PRO A 197 -2.97 5.12 22.03
C PRO A 197 -3.43 3.66 21.98
N GLU A 198 -4.63 3.40 21.45
CA GLU A 198 -5.17 2.05 21.37
C GLU A 198 -4.37 1.18 20.38
N MET A 199 -3.95 1.77 19.26
CA MET A 199 -3.10 1.10 18.29
C MET A 199 -1.70 0.85 18.83
N VAL A 200 -1.11 1.83 19.52
CA VAL A 200 0.19 1.70 20.21
C VAL A 200 0.14 0.58 21.25
N ARG A 201 -0.87 0.58 22.12
CA ARG A 201 -1.09 -0.47 23.12
C ARG A 201 -1.19 -1.84 22.49
N PHE A 202 -2.02 -1.97 21.45
CA PHE A 202 -2.19 -3.24 20.74
C PHE A 202 -0.88 -3.77 20.15
N LEU A 203 -0.11 -2.93 19.47
CA LEU A 203 1.17 -3.34 18.88
C LEU A 203 2.18 -3.79 19.96
N ILE A 204 2.25 -3.08 21.10
CA ILE A 204 3.10 -3.46 22.23
C ILE A 204 2.64 -4.81 22.81
N GLU A 205 1.34 -5.02 23.03
CA GLU A 205 0.78 -6.29 23.51
C GLU A 205 1.07 -7.46 22.56
N ARG A 206 1.28 -7.17 21.27
CA ARG A 206 1.67 -8.16 20.25
C ARG A 206 3.18 -8.28 20.07
N GLY A 207 3.97 -7.69 20.98
CA GLY A 207 5.41 -7.86 21.07
C GLY A 207 6.22 -6.85 20.26
N ALA A 208 5.63 -5.71 19.88
CA ALA A 208 6.41 -4.62 19.27
C ALA A 208 7.49 -4.13 20.25
N ASP A 209 8.75 -4.09 19.78
CA ASP A 209 9.90 -3.69 20.60
C ASP A 209 9.99 -2.17 20.70
N VAL A 210 9.77 -1.67 21.92
CA VAL A 210 9.87 -0.23 22.26
C VAL A 210 11.31 0.30 22.27
N LYS A 211 12.32 -0.57 22.16
CA LYS A 211 13.75 -0.21 22.28
C LYS A 211 14.43 -0.05 20.91
N ILE A 212 13.76 -0.38 19.82
CA ILE A 212 14.33 -0.23 18.46
C ILE A 212 14.64 1.24 18.20
N ARG A 213 15.72 1.45 17.45
CA ARG A 213 16.21 2.76 17.01
C ARG A 213 16.39 2.77 15.51
N THR A 214 16.14 3.92 14.90
CA THR A 214 16.40 4.13 13.46
C THR A 214 17.90 4.19 13.17
N THR A 215 18.31 3.69 12.00
CA THR A 215 19.73 3.67 11.60
C THR A 215 20.29 5.05 11.29
N GLU A 216 19.49 5.94 10.69
CA GLU A 216 19.98 7.24 10.23
C GLU A 216 20.40 8.17 11.36
N ASN A 217 19.54 8.33 12.36
CA ASN A 217 19.73 9.32 13.42
C ASN A 217 19.66 8.72 14.82
N ASN A 218 19.61 7.40 14.95
CA ASN A 218 19.48 6.68 16.23
C ASN A 218 18.26 7.12 17.05
N CYS A 219 17.19 7.58 16.38
CA CYS A 219 15.96 8.01 17.04
C CYS A 219 15.21 6.80 17.59
N CYS A 220 14.72 6.91 18.83
CA CYS A 220 13.89 5.90 19.47
C CYS A 220 12.41 6.28 19.42
N VAL A 221 11.52 5.29 19.61
CA VAL A 221 10.07 5.51 19.63
C VAL A 221 9.64 6.52 20.70
N LEU A 222 10.32 6.55 21.86
CA LEU A 222 10.01 7.52 22.92
C LEU A 222 10.39 8.95 22.53
N GLY A 223 11.46 9.14 21.73
CA GLY A 223 11.81 10.43 21.15
C GLY A 223 10.75 10.94 20.18
N GLU A 224 10.19 10.05 19.32
CA GLU A 224 9.07 10.39 18.45
C GLU A 224 7.80 10.73 19.27
N ALA A 225 7.50 9.95 20.32
CA ALA A 225 6.37 10.22 21.20
C ALA A 225 6.50 11.57 21.90
N ALA A 226 7.69 11.90 22.37
CA ALA A 226 7.95 13.17 23.05
C ALA A 226 7.72 14.39 22.14
N ARG A 227 7.91 14.24 20.83
CA ARG A 227 7.63 15.30 19.86
C ARG A 227 6.14 15.54 19.62
N TRP A 228 5.38 14.45 19.42
CA TRP A 228 4.08 14.54 18.75
C TRP A 228 2.94 13.84 19.48
N ALA A 229 3.25 12.92 20.41
CA ALA A 229 2.22 12.10 21.03
C ALA A 229 1.67 12.73 22.33
N ASN A 230 0.48 12.28 22.70
CA ASN A 230 -0.10 12.62 24.01
C ASN A 230 0.64 11.92 25.16
N ALA A 231 0.41 12.40 26.39
CA ALA A 231 1.07 11.85 27.60
C ALA A 231 0.75 10.36 27.82
N GLU A 232 -0.42 9.88 27.42
CA GLU A 232 -0.78 8.47 27.55
C GLU A 232 0.18 7.56 26.77
N ILE A 233 0.52 7.93 25.52
CA ILE A 233 1.48 7.17 24.71
C ILE A 233 2.87 7.21 25.34
N VAL A 234 3.32 8.38 25.82
CA VAL A 234 4.60 8.53 26.50
C VAL A 234 4.67 7.62 27.72
N GLN A 235 3.63 7.64 28.57
CA GLN A 235 3.54 6.78 29.74
C GLN A 235 3.56 5.30 29.34
N LEU A 236 2.77 4.91 28.36
CA LEU A 236 2.69 3.53 27.89
C LEU A 236 4.06 3.00 27.43
N LEU A 237 4.82 3.79 26.69
CA LEU A 237 6.17 3.43 26.24
C LEU A 237 7.15 3.27 27.40
N ILE A 238 7.09 4.17 28.38
CA ILE A 238 7.95 4.12 29.60
C ILE A 238 7.61 2.86 30.42
N GLU A 239 6.35 2.56 30.66
CA GLU A 239 5.89 1.37 31.38
C GLU A 239 6.38 0.06 30.75
N HIS A 240 6.56 0.06 29.40
CA HIS A 240 7.08 -1.10 28.66
C HIS A 240 8.61 -1.05 28.47
N GLY A 241 9.30 -0.15 29.16
CA GLY A 241 10.76 -0.14 29.28
C GLY A 241 11.48 0.64 28.20
N ALA A 242 10.84 1.63 27.59
CA ALA A 242 11.54 2.61 26.77
C ALA A 242 12.53 3.42 27.62
N ASP A 243 13.73 3.66 27.11
CA ASP A 243 14.78 4.39 27.80
C ASP A 243 14.50 5.91 27.79
N VAL A 244 14.15 6.45 28.95
CA VAL A 244 13.82 7.88 29.15
C VAL A 244 15.02 8.79 28.84
N ASN A 245 16.24 8.28 28.96
CA ASN A 245 17.49 9.01 28.74
C ASN A 245 18.20 8.62 27.44
N ASN A 246 17.48 7.97 26.49
CA ASN A 246 18.05 7.68 25.20
C ASN A 246 18.56 8.94 24.50
N VAL A 247 19.72 8.83 23.83
CA VAL A 247 20.37 9.94 23.12
C VAL A 247 20.52 9.57 21.65
N ASP A 248 20.05 10.41 20.76
CA ASP A 248 20.26 10.28 19.33
C ASP A 248 21.62 10.81 18.86
N THR A 249 21.88 10.79 17.55
CA THR A 249 23.16 11.23 16.97
C THR A 249 23.43 12.73 17.15
N MET A 250 22.39 13.55 17.36
CA MET A 250 22.49 14.99 17.61
C MET A 250 22.61 15.35 19.10
N GLY A 251 22.60 14.35 19.97
CA GLY A 251 22.59 14.56 21.42
C GLY A 251 21.19 14.83 22.00
N MET A 252 20.13 14.71 21.16
CA MET A 252 18.76 14.94 21.61
C MET A 252 18.26 13.77 22.47
N THR A 253 17.68 14.11 23.62
CA THR A 253 16.95 13.18 24.48
C THR A 253 15.43 13.33 24.27
N PRO A 254 14.59 12.37 24.71
CA PRO A 254 13.15 12.55 24.68
C PRO A 254 12.70 13.86 25.38
N LEU A 255 13.33 14.24 26.50
CA LEU A 255 13.01 15.49 27.18
C LEU A 255 13.36 16.73 26.34
N LEU A 256 14.50 16.74 25.66
CA LEU A 256 14.85 17.84 24.74
C LEU A 256 13.88 17.91 23.56
N TYR A 257 13.44 16.77 23.02
CA TYR A 257 12.41 16.74 21.99
C TYR A 257 11.07 17.30 22.48
N ALA A 258 10.62 16.93 23.67
CA ALA A 258 9.40 17.49 24.27
C ALA A 258 9.51 19.01 24.45
N ALA A 259 10.66 19.50 24.95
CA ALA A 259 10.90 20.92 25.16
C ALA A 259 10.96 21.73 23.85
N THR A 260 11.58 21.19 22.80
CA THR A 260 11.68 21.89 21.49
C THR A 260 10.37 21.91 20.69
N HIS A 261 9.41 21.07 21.08
CA HIS A 261 8.09 20.98 20.42
C HIS A 261 6.94 21.44 21.33
N ASP A 262 7.25 22.10 22.45
CA ASP A 262 6.28 22.62 23.42
C ASP A 262 5.31 21.54 23.96
N ASN A 263 5.74 20.29 24.00
CA ASN A 263 4.95 19.19 24.54
C ASN A 263 5.14 19.12 26.08
N VAL A 264 4.43 19.99 26.79
CA VAL A 264 4.56 20.17 28.24
C VAL A 264 4.17 18.89 28.99
N GLU A 265 3.11 18.22 28.58
CA GLU A 265 2.63 16.99 29.20
C GLU A 265 3.65 15.86 29.08
N ALA A 266 4.25 15.69 27.91
CA ALA A 266 5.31 14.72 27.69
C ALA A 266 6.55 15.07 28.52
N ALA A 267 6.95 16.36 28.56
CA ALA A 267 8.08 16.80 29.34
C ALA A 267 7.89 16.51 30.85
N GLN A 268 6.72 16.82 31.40
CA GLN A 268 6.39 16.52 32.78
C GLN A 268 6.47 15.01 33.04
N MET A 269 5.87 14.18 32.22
CA MET A 269 5.89 12.72 32.32
C MET A 269 7.34 12.19 32.33
N LEU A 270 8.18 12.68 31.41
CA LEU A 270 9.58 12.29 31.32
C LEU A 270 10.38 12.67 32.57
N ILE A 271 10.15 13.88 33.13
CA ILE A 271 10.80 14.34 34.38
C ILE A 271 10.40 13.44 35.54
N GLU A 272 9.11 13.16 35.71
CA GLU A 272 8.59 12.29 36.76
C GLU A 272 9.17 10.87 36.70
N ASN A 273 9.56 10.42 35.47
CA ASN A 273 10.18 9.12 35.26
C ASN A 273 11.72 9.17 35.15
N GLY A 274 12.36 10.23 35.63
CA GLY A 274 13.82 10.29 35.80
C GLY A 274 14.60 10.77 34.57
N ALA A 275 13.99 11.61 33.72
CA ALA A 275 14.74 12.25 32.65
C ALA A 275 15.87 13.14 33.18
N ASN A 276 17.03 13.07 32.56
CA ASN A 276 18.19 13.88 32.87
C ASN A 276 17.96 15.34 32.45
N LEU A 277 17.82 16.26 33.44
CA LEU A 277 17.60 17.69 33.21
C LEU A 277 18.84 18.42 32.69
N GLU A 278 20.04 17.86 32.87
CA GLU A 278 21.31 18.44 32.44
C GLU A 278 21.74 17.99 31.05
N ALA A 279 20.87 17.24 30.34
CA ALA A 279 21.16 16.81 28.99
C ALA A 279 21.28 18.01 28.04
N ARG A 280 22.24 17.95 27.12
CA ARG A 280 22.52 19.03 26.17
C ARG A 280 22.64 18.44 24.77
N GLU A 281 22.09 19.17 23.79
CA GLU A 281 22.36 18.88 22.37
C GLU A 281 23.86 19.00 22.06
N ARG A 282 24.30 18.19 21.09
CA ARG A 282 25.65 18.28 20.55
C ARG A 282 25.62 19.21 19.35
N TYR A 283 25.86 20.49 19.59
CA TYR A 283 26.17 21.38 18.45
C TYR A 283 27.51 20.94 17.82
N LYS A 284 27.48 20.69 16.52
CA LYS A 284 28.69 20.59 15.71
C LYS A 284 29.07 21.95 15.20
#